data_4d8a19fb18e58b105f5d830540de7ee7
#
_entry.id   4d8a19fb18e58b105f5d830540de7ee7
#
_cell.length_a   1.000
_cell.length_b   1.000
_cell.length_c   1.000
_cell.angle_alpha   90.00
_cell.angle_beta   90.00
_cell.angle_gamma   90.00
#
_symmetry.space_group_name_H-M   'P 1'
#
loop_
_entity.id
_entity.type
_entity.pdbx_description
1 polymer ?
#
loop_
_entity_poly.entity_id
_entity_poly.type
_entity_poly.pdbx_seq_one_letter_code
_entity_poly.pdbx_strand_id
1 'polypeptide(L)'
;MPRLSPNVPLSEQVAAQIRGRIVAGEFPVGALLPTEAELTRELGVSRNSVREGLRSLVHAGLLGARAGYGTFVVATSDLAPVLARRLEHDRATDVAEVRLLLEREGARLAAIRATPEQRVALAEAFAARAAATDGPSYAAADIGFHRLLLECSGNALLAELYRGTGGNEQALEHLNSPDLDFPAALPRLTEIDAAHAAIVDAVTAGDPDAAADAAERTARLAHEIADRAAARAVGSPVAVEAGAIGTGVTDTGVPDDGDTADDRD
;
A
#
# COMPACT_ATOMS: atom_id res chain seq x y z
N MET A 1 35.44 18.92 13.34
CA MET A 1 34.71 18.11 12.35
C MET A 1 35.63 17.82 11.19
N PRO A 2 35.75 16.55 10.73
CA PRO A 2 36.56 16.24 9.56
C PRO A 2 35.92 16.88 8.31
N ARG A 3 36.77 17.39 7.40
CA ARG A 3 36.33 17.96 6.12
C ARG A 3 35.81 16.80 5.24
N LEU A 4 34.59 16.94 4.70
CA LEU A 4 34.08 16.03 3.70
C LEU A 4 34.86 16.19 2.39
N SER A 5 35.24 15.08 1.77
CA SER A 5 35.94 15.10 0.49
C SER A 5 34.99 15.53 -0.62
N PRO A 6 35.39 16.35 -1.60
CA PRO A 6 34.52 16.74 -2.70
C PRO A 6 34.29 15.62 -3.75
N ASN A 7 34.95 14.45 -3.65
CA ASN A 7 34.76 13.34 -4.58
C ASN A 7 33.57 12.48 -4.17
N VAL A 8 32.59 12.40 -5.07
CA VAL A 8 31.45 11.50 -4.95
C VAL A 8 31.96 10.04 -4.94
N PRO A 9 31.60 9.22 -3.95
CA PRO A 9 31.99 7.82 -3.89
C PRO A 9 31.60 7.05 -5.16
N LEU A 10 32.42 6.09 -5.58
CA LEU A 10 32.13 5.27 -6.77
C LEU A 10 30.79 4.51 -6.65
N SER A 11 30.41 4.10 -5.45
CA SER A 11 29.10 3.47 -5.20
C SER A 11 27.92 4.42 -5.48
N GLU A 12 28.02 5.70 -5.15
CA GLU A 12 27.02 6.71 -5.48
C GLU A 12 26.94 6.97 -6.99
N GLN A 13 28.10 6.99 -7.67
CA GLN A 13 28.15 7.13 -9.13
C GLN A 13 27.50 5.93 -9.82
N VAL A 14 27.74 4.70 -9.35
CA VAL A 14 27.09 3.46 -9.81
C VAL A 14 25.57 3.58 -9.62
N ALA A 15 25.11 3.97 -8.43
CA ALA A 15 23.69 4.14 -8.15
C ALA A 15 23.05 5.19 -9.07
N ALA A 16 23.69 6.34 -9.26
CA ALA A 16 23.18 7.39 -10.14
C ALA A 16 23.10 6.95 -11.60
N GLN A 17 24.09 6.21 -12.10
CA GLN A 17 24.10 5.70 -13.47
C GLN A 17 23.00 4.64 -13.69
N ILE A 18 22.85 3.68 -12.79
CA ILE A 18 21.79 2.66 -12.88
C ILE A 18 20.41 3.32 -12.78
N ARG A 19 20.21 4.27 -11.86
CA ARG A 19 18.99 5.07 -11.76
C ARG A 19 18.67 5.76 -13.08
N GLY A 20 19.66 6.41 -13.69
CA GLY A 20 19.50 7.09 -14.98
C GLY A 20 19.00 6.14 -16.08
N ARG A 21 19.54 4.91 -16.15
CA ARG A 21 19.11 3.88 -17.11
C ARG A 21 17.69 3.38 -16.86
N ILE A 22 17.30 3.24 -15.58
CA ILE A 22 15.92 2.88 -15.19
C ILE A 22 14.95 3.98 -15.63
N VAL A 23 15.26 5.24 -15.32
CA VAL A 23 14.44 6.41 -15.72
C VAL A 23 14.35 6.55 -17.23
N ALA A 24 15.43 6.24 -17.97
CA ALA A 24 15.44 6.23 -19.43
C ALA A 24 14.65 5.06 -20.04
N GLY A 25 14.12 4.12 -19.21
CA GLY A 25 13.32 2.99 -19.68
C GLY A 25 14.15 1.80 -20.19
N GLU A 26 15.48 1.82 -20.04
CA GLU A 26 16.32 0.68 -20.44
C GLU A 26 16.01 -0.58 -19.62
N PHE A 27 15.62 -0.39 -18.36
CA PHE A 27 15.15 -1.45 -17.48
C PHE A 27 13.72 -1.11 -17.03
N PRO A 28 12.69 -1.67 -17.65
CA PRO A 28 11.30 -1.48 -17.20
C PRO A 28 11.05 -2.17 -15.85
N VAL A 29 9.97 -1.79 -15.18
CA VAL A 29 9.54 -2.44 -13.93
C VAL A 29 9.38 -3.95 -14.15
N GLY A 30 9.91 -4.75 -13.22
CA GLY A 30 9.99 -6.20 -13.30
C GLY A 30 11.22 -6.75 -14.05
N ALA A 31 11.94 -5.93 -14.80
CA ALA A 31 13.14 -6.37 -15.51
C ALA A 31 14.28 -6.72 -14.53
N LEU A 32 14.99 -7.81 -14.84
CA LEU A 32 16.22 -8.17 -14.15
C LEU A 32 17.37 -7.25 -14.60
N LEU A 33 18.15 -6.76 -13.65
CA LEU A 33 19.40 -6.08 -13.95
C LEU A 33 20.49 -7.11 -14.31
N PRO A 34 21.53 -6.67 -15.05
CA PRO A 34 22.75 -7.45 -15.19
C PRO A 34 23.34 -7.83 -13.84
N THR A 35 24.02 -8.96 -13.77
CA THR A 35 24.67 -9.44 -12.53
C THR A 35 25.73 -8.46 -12.02
N GLU A 36 26.05 -8.54 -10.71
CA GLU A 36 27.15 -7.74 -10.15
C GLU A 36 28.46 -7.87 -10.94
N ALA A 37 28.74 -9.08 -11.48
CA ALA A 37 29.94 -9.33 -12.25
C ALA A 37 29.91 -8.65 -13.64
N GLU A 38 28.76 -8.62 -14.29
CA GLU A 38 28.56 -7.92 -15.56
C GLU A 38 28.64 -6.42 -15.38
N LEU A 39 27.96 -5.87 -14.36
CA LEU A 39 28.03 -4.45 -14.02
C LEU A 39 29.44 -4.01 -13.63
N THR A 40 30.20 -4.86 -12.90
CA THR A 40 31.61 -4.60 -12.58
C THR A 40 32.44 -4.44 -13.84
N ARG A 41 32.24 -5.31 -14.83
CA ARG A 41 32.96 -5.27 -16.10
C ARG A 41 32.53 -4.07 -16.96
N GLU A 42 31.25 -3.80 -17.01
CA GLU A 42 30.66 -2.73 -17.81
C GLU A 42 31.06 -1.34 -17.28
N LEU A 43 30.96 -1.15 -15.96
CA LEU A 43 31.23 0.14 -15.32
C LEU A 43 32.72 0.37 -14.97
N GLY A 44 33.56 -0.68 -15.07
CA GLY A 44 34.99 -0.58 -14.77
C GLY A 44 35.32 -0.26 -13.31
N VAL A 45 34.43 -0.64 -12.37
CA VAL A 45 34.58 -0.38 -10.93
C VAL A 45 34.68 -1.69 -10.14
N SER A 46 35.02 -1.60 -8.84
CA SER A 46 35.10 -2.78 -7.98
C SER A 46 33.72 -3.42 -7.74
N ARG A 47 33.70 -4.74 -7.49
CA ARG A 47 32.47 -5.45 -7.08
C ARG A 47 31.83 -4.84 -5.83
N ASN A 48 32.66 -4.33 -4.90
CA ASN A 48 32.17 -3.70 -3.69
C ASN A 48 31.41 -2.42 -4.01
N SER A 49 31.93 -1.58 -4.92
CA SER A 49 31.26 -0.34 -5.36
C SER A 49 29.92 -0.64 -6.05
N VAL A 50 29.87 -1.67 -6.90
CA VAL A 50 28.62 -2.14 -7.53
C VAL A 50 27.63 -2.58 -6.48
N ARG A 51 28.04 -3.46 -5.56
CA ARG A 51 27.16 -3.99 -4.50
C ARG A 51 26.58 -2.90 -3.63
N GLU A 52 27.40 -1.94 -3.18
CA GLU A 52 26.96 -0.81 -2.36
C GLU A 52 26.01 0.12 -3.14
N GLY A 53 26.29 0.36 -4.43
CA GLY A 53 25.40 1.12 -5.30
C GLY A 53 24.02 0.45 -5.48
N LEU A 54 24.01 -0.88 -5.74
CA LEU A 54 22.76 -1.64 -5.85
C LEU A 54 21.99 -1.67 -4.52
N ARG A 55 22.70 -1.86 -3.39
CA ARG A 55 22.07 -1.82 -2.05
C ARG A 55 21.41 -0.47 -1.77
N SER A 56 22.05 0.63 -2.15
CA SER A 56 21.46 1.96 -1.97
C SER A 56 20.17 2.12 -2.77
N LEU A 57 20.10 1.58 -4.00
CA LEU A 57 18.89 1.58 -4.83
C LEU A 57 17.80 0.64 -4.30
N VAL A 58 18.17 -0.50 -3.72
CA VAL A 58 17.23 -1.38 -3.01
C VAL A 58 16.65 -0.66 -1.79
N HIS A 59 17.50 0.00 -1.00
CA HIS A 59 17.04 0.79 0.15
C HIS A 59 16.16 1.98 -0.26
N ALA A 60 16.44 2.57 -1.42
CA ALA A 60 15.62 3.64 -2.00
C ALA A 60 14.28 3.12 -2.59
N GLY A 61 14.09 1.80 -2.69
CA GLY A 61 12.86 1.19 -3.22
C GLY A 61 12.76 1.17 -4.75
N LEU A 62 13.86 1.49 -5.47
CA LEU A 62 13.89 1.35 -6.93
C LEU A 62 14.13 -0.08 -7.36
N LEU A 63 14.89 -0.83 -6.58
CA LEU A 63 15.26 -2.22 -6.88
C LEU A 63 14.77 -3.17 -5.80
N GLY A 64 14.43 -4.39 -6.20
CA GLY A 64 14.26 -5.55 -5.35
C GLY A 64 15.40 -6.52 -5.53
N ALA A 65 15.79 -7.24 -4.48
CA ALA A 65 16.78 -8.31 -4.55
C ALA A 65 16.20 -9.59 -3.96
N ARG A 66 16.26 -10.69 -4.72
CA ARG A 66 15.78 -12.01 -4.28
C ARG A 66 16.87 -13.06 -4.51
N ALA A 67 17.18 -13.80 -3.45
CA ALA A 67 18.16 -14.86 -3.53
C ALA A 67 17.80 -15.89 -4.62
N GLY A 68 18.77 -16.25 -5.46
CA GLY A 68 18.57 -17.17 -6.59
C GLY A 68 17.84 -16.57 -7.80
N TYR A 69 17.17 -15.42 -7.67
CA TYR A 69 16.50 -14.76 -8.78
C TYR A 69 17.29 -13.58 -9.33
N GLY A 70 17.94 -12.81 -8.47
CA GLY A 70 18.73 -11.65 -8.84
C GLY A 70 18.17 -10.33 -8.35
N THR A 71 18.68 -9.23 -8.92
CA THR A 71 18.22 -7.85 -8.66
C THR A 71 17.32 -7.41 -9.81
N PHE A 72 16.16 -6.86 -9.49
CA PHE A 72 15.13 -6.46 -10.46
C PHE A 72 14.55 -5.07 -10.14
N VAL A 73 14.00 -4.41 -11.16
CA VAL A 73 13.40 -3.08 -11.01
C VAL A 73 12.02 -3.18 -10.36
N VAL A 74 11.81 -2.43 -9.30
CA VAL A 74 10.53 -2.32 -8.58
C VAL A 74 9.80 -1.04 -8.94
N ALA A 75 10.55 0.06 -9.09
CA ALA A 75 10.00 1.37 -9.42
C ALA A 75 10.99 2.16 -10.30
N THR A 76 10.46 3.07 -11.11
CA THR A 76 11.27 3.96 -11.96
C THR A 76 11.68 5.25 -11.26
N SER A 77 11.09 5.55 -10.10
CA SER A 77 11.36 6.72 -9.28
C SER A 77 11.35 6.31 -7.80
N ASP A 78 12.13 6.99 -6.98
CA ASP A 78 12.16 6.81 -5.52
C ASP A 78 11.15 7.73 -4.80
N LEU A 79 10.40 8.53 -5.53
CA LEU A 79 9.45 9.47 -4.95
C LEU A 79 8.38 8.73 -4.12
N ALA A 80 7.71 7.74 -4.70
CA ALA A 80 6.65 7.02 -4.01
C ALA A 80 7.16 6.26 -2.77
N PRO A 81 8.27 5.49 -2.81
CA PRO A 81 8.83 4.85 -1.61
C PRO A 81 9.30 5.85 -0.54
N VAL A 82 9.88 6.98 -0.94
CA VAL A 82 10.32 8.04 0.01
C VAL A 82 9.11 8.69 0.67
N LEU A 83 8.10 9.02 -0.12
CA LEU A 83 6.87 9.62 0.39
C LEU A 83 6.14 8.65 1.33
N ALA A 84 5.99 7.39 0.97
CA ALA A 84 5.35 6.38 1.81
C ALA A 84 6.03 6.30 3.20
N ARG A 85 7.36 6.18 3.24
CA ARG A 85 8.10 6.19 4.51
C ARG A 85 7.94 7.49 5.30
N ARG A 86 7.82 8.64 4.63
CA ARG A 86 7.61 9.92 5.29
C ARG A 86 6.23 10.00 5.93
N LEU A 87 5.22 9.41 5.28
CA LEU A 87 3.82 9.48 5.71
C LEU A 87 3.44 8.40 6.75
N GLU A 88 4.32 7.44 7.05
CA GLU A 88 4.07 6.39 8.06
C GLU A 88 3.66 6.93 9.45
N HIS A 89 4.05 8.16 9.77
CA HIS A 89 3.78 8.82 11.05
C HIS A 89 2.76 9.96 10.94
N ASP A 90 2.22 10.23 9.75
CA ASP A 90 1.23 11.26 9.55
C ASP A 90 -0.18 10.72 9.88
N ARG A 91 -1.10 11.64 10.15
CA ARG A 91 -2.48 11.26 10.45
C ARG A 91 -3.14 10.67 9.19
N ALA A 92 -3.83 9.55 9.34
CA ALA A 92 -4.53 8.90 8.23
C ALA A 92 -5.53 9.83 7.53
N THR A 93 -6.16 10.74 8.30
CA THR A 93 -7.08 11.76 7.77
C THR A 93 -6.39 12.75 6.85
N ASP A 94 -5.19 13.23 7.23
CA ASP A 94 -4.43 14.21 6.44
C ASP A 94 -3.96 13.58 5.12
N VAL A 95 -3.53 12.31 5.17
CA VAL A 95 -3.16 11.53 3.98
C VAL A 95 -4.37 11.30 3.07
N ALA A 96 -5.54 10.98 3.64
CA ALA A 96 -6.78 10.79 2.89
C ALA A 96 -7.24 12.06 2.17
N GLU A 97 -7.11 13.23 2.80
CA GLU A 97 -7.40 14.52 2.17
C GLU A 97 -6.50 14.79 0.95
N VAL A 98 -5.19 14.55 1.08
CA VAL A 98 -4.25 14.68 -0.04
C VAL A 98 -4.59 13.70 -1.16
N ARG A 99 -4.90 12.44 -0.81
CA ARG A 99 -5.29 11.43 -1.79
C ARG A 99 -6.54 11.82 -2.56
N LEU A 100 -7.56 12.35 -1.88
CA LEU A 100 -8.77 12.85 -2.51
C LEU A 100 -8.47 13.93 -3.58
N LEU A 101 -7.58 14.87 -3.28
CA LEU A 101 -7.17 15.90 -4.23
C LEU A 101 -6.50 15.30 -5.47
N LEU A 102 -5.63 14.29 -5.27
CA LEU A 102 -4.94 13.59 -6.35
C LEU A 102 -5.91 12.78 -7.23
N GLU A 103 -6.86 12.07 -6.63
CA GLU A 103 -7.86 11.28 -7.36
C GLU A 103 -8.81 12.19 -8.17
N ARG A 104 -9.30 13.25 -7.55
CA ARG A 104 -10.17 14.22 -8.20
C ARG A 104 -9.50 14.83 -9.44
N GLU A 105 -8.28 15.33 -9.30
CA GLU A 105 -7.56 15.91 -10.42
C GLU A 105 -7.12 14.85 -11.43
N GLY A 106 -6.76 13.66 -10.98
CA GLY A 106 -6.44 12.51 -11.83
C GLY A 106 -7.61 12.12 -12.75
N ALA A 107 -8.82 12.01 -12.20
CA ALA A 107 -10.03 11.71 -12.96
C ALA A 107 -10.36 12.83 -13.96
N ARG A 108 -10.24 14.09 -13.55
CA ARG A 108 -10.45 15.26 -14.42
C ARG A 108 -9.51 15.23 -15.62
N LEU A 109 -8.22 14.98 -15.38
CA LEU A 109 -7.23 14.90 -16.46
C LEU A 109 -7.41 13.67 -17.33
N ALA A 110 -7.81 12.52 -16.74
CA ALA A 110 -8.12 11.30 -17.49
C ALA A 110 -9.25 11.54 -18.51
N ALA A 111 -10.31 12.24 -18.12
CA ALA A 111 -11.40 12.59 -19.03
C ALA A 111 -10.92 13.41 -20.24
N ILE A 112 -9.91 14.27 -20.05
CA ILE A 112 -9.33 15.11 -21.13
C ILE A 112 -8.35 14.34 -21.99
N ARG A 113 -7.54 13.44 -21.41
CA ARG A 113 -6.29 12.92 -22.01
C ARG A 113 -6.31 11.45 -22.35
N ALA A 114 -7.20 10.65 -21.74
CA ALA A 114 -7.24 9.21 -21.96
C ALA A 114 -7.47 8.88 -23.43
N THR A 115 -6.63 7.97 -23.97
CA THR A 115 -6.83 7.43 -25.30
C THR A 115 -8.05 6.52 -25.36
N PRO A 116 -8.59 6.21 -26.55
CA PRO A 116 -9.70 5.24 -26.66
C PRO A 116 -9.37 3.89 -26.02
N GLU A 117 -8.15 3.41 -26.21
CA GLU A 117 -7.67 2.14 -25.64
C GLU A 117 -7.62 2.19 -24.11
N GLN A 118 -7.17 3.31 -23.54
CA GLN A 118 -7.15 3.53 -22.10
C GLN A 118 -8.56 3.60 -21.49
N ARG A 119 -9.52 4.19 -22.20
CA ARG A 119 -10.94 4.22 -21.76
C ARG A 119 -11.53 2.82 -21.71
N VAL A 120 -11.22 1.98 -22.71
CA VAL A 120 -11.63 0.57 -22.73
C VAL A 120 -10.99 -0.18 -21.55
N ALA A 121 -9.68 -0.04 -21.36
CA ALA A 121 -8.96 -0.69 -20.26
C ALA A 121 -9.51 -0.26 -18.88
N LEU A 122 -9.90 1.01 -18.71
CA LEU A 122 -10.49 1.51 -17.46
C LEU A 122 -11.87 0.88 -17.21
N ALA A 123 -12.69 0.72 -18.23
CA ALA A 123 -13.97 0.03 -18.14
C ALA A 123 -13.80 -1.47 -17.80
N GLU A 124 -12.80 -2.14 -18.38
CA GLU A 124 -12.44 -3.52 -18.07
C GLU A 124 -11.95 -3.68 -16.62
N ALA A 125 -11.11 -2.75 -16.14
CA ALA A 125 -10.64 -2.74 -14.76
C ALA A 125 -11.80 -2.55 -13.76
N PHE A 126 -12.76 -1.70 -14.09
CA PHE A 126 -13.99 -1.55 -13.30
C PHE A 126 -14.84 -2.84 -13.32
N ALA A 127 -15.02 -3.46 -14.48
CA ALA A 127 -15.76 -4.72 -14.60
C ALA A 127 -15.10 -5.86 -13.79
N ALA A 128 -13.77 -5.94 -13.78
CA ALA A 128 -13.02 -6.90 -12.97
C ALA A 128 -13.27 -6.71 -11.47
N ARG A 129 -13.37 -5.45 -11.01
CA ARG A 129 -13.71 -5.11 -9.63
C ARG A 129 -15.12 -5.56 -9.26
N ALA A 130 -16.12 -5.29 -10.10
CA ALA A 130 -17.51 -5.70 -9.90
C ALA A 130 -17.69 -7.23 -9.96
N ALA A 131 -16.81 -7.95 -10.65
CA ALA A 131 -16.83 -9.41 -10.76
C ALA A 131 -16.07 -10.13 -9.65
N ALA A 132 -15.43 -9.43 -8.71
CA ALA A 132 -14.66 -10.03 -7.63
C ALA A 132 -15.55 -10.85 -6.69
N THR A 133 -15.08 -12.03 -6.29
CA THR A 133 -15.82 -13.00 -5.49
C THR A 133 -15.34 -13.11 -4.05
N ASP A 134 -14.23 -12.45 -3.72
CA ASP A 134 -13.64 -12.41 -2.38
C ASP A 134 -12.95 -11.05 -2.11
N GLY A 135 -12.62 -10.82 -0.84
CA GLY A 135 -12.01 -9.56 -0.41
C GLY A 135 -10.66 -9.26 -1.07
N PRO A 136 -9.72 -10.23 -1.12
CA PRO A 136 -8.42 -10.01 -1.77
C PRO A 136 -8.54 -9.70 -3.25
N SER A 137 -9.40 -10.38 -4.00
CA SER A 137 -9.60 -10.10 -5.43
C SER A 137 -10.25 -8.74 -5.67
N TYR A 138 -11.20 -8.35 -4.82
CA TYR A 138 -11.81 -7.02 -4.85
C TYR A 138 -10.78 -5.93 -4.57
N ALA A 139 -9.99 -6.07 -3.51
CA ALA A 139 -8.95 -5.11 -3.16
C ALA A 139 -7.91 -4.94 -4.27
N ALA A 140 -7.45 -6.06 -4.86
CA ALA A 140 -6.50 -6.02 -5.96
C ALA A 140 -7.05 -5.31 -7.20
N ALA A 141 -8.32 -5.57 -7.54
CA ALA A 141 -9.00 -4.94 -8.67
C ALA A 141 -9.24 -3.44 -8.43
N ASP A 142 -9.64 -3.05 -7.23
CA ASP A 142 -9.83 -1.65 -6.84
C ASP A 142 -8.52 -0.84 -6.93
N ILE A 143 -7.45 -1.37 -6.38
CA ILE A 143 -6.11 -0.78 -6.48
C ILE A 143 -5.68 -0.65 -7.95
N GLY A 144 -5.92 -1.69 -8.76
CA GLY A 144 -5.64 -1.69 -10.19
C GLY A 144 -6.41 -0.61 -10.94
N PHE A 145 -7.70 -0.47 -10.65
CA PHE A 145 -8.58 0.56 -11.25
C PHE A 145 -8.05 1.98 -10.95
N HIS A 146 -7.80 2.30 -9.70
CA HIS A 146 -7.33 3.63 -9.33
C HIS A 146 -5.94 3.96 -9.91
N ARG A 147 -5.02 2.99 -9.94
CA ARG A 147 -3.71 3.17 -10.58
C ARG A 147 -3.86 3.49 -12.05
N LEU A 148 -4.70 2.73 -12.77
CA LEU A 148 -4.96 2.97 -14.18
C LEU A 148 -5.63 4.32 -14.43
N LEU A 149 -6.59 4.73 -13.59
CA LEU A 149 -7.21 6.05 -13.67
C LEU A 149 -6.17 7.17 -13.61
N LEU A 150 -5.22 7.07 -12.65
CA LEU A 150 -4.15 8.06 -12.50
C LEU A 150 -3.15 8.01 -13.67
N GLU A 151 -2.88 6.84 -14.24
CA GLU A 151 -2.08 6.70 -15.47
C GLU A 151 -2.77 7.34 -16.69
N CYS A 152 -4.09 7.18 -16.81
CA CYS A 152 -4.91 7.83 -17.83
C CYS A 152 -4.87 9.37 -17.74
N SER A 153 -4.54 9.93 -16.59
CA SER A 153 -4.34 11.37 -16.44
C SER A 153 -3.21 11.93 -17.31
N GLY A 154 -2.29 11.07 -17.81
CA GLY A 154 -1.09 11.47 -18.55
C GLY A 154 -0.11 12.32 -17.71
N ASN A 155 -0.27 12.37 -16.38
CA ASN A 155 0.60 13.08 -15.46
C ASN A 155 1.34 12.06 -14.57
N ALA A 156 2.53 11.64 -15.00
CA ALA A 156 3.33 10.64 -14.30
C ALA A 156 3.66 11.04 -12.86
N LEU A 157 3.92 12.32 -12.59
CA LEU A 157 4.20 12.82 -11.24
C LEU A 157 2.98 12.67 -10.33
N LEU A 158 1.78 12.99 -10.83
CA LEU A 158 0.54 12.84 -10.08
C LEU A 158 0.28 11.36 -9.73
N ALA A 159 0.50 10.44 -10.68
CA ALA A 159 0.39 9.01 -10.45
C ALA A 159 1.43 8.49 -9.44
N GLU A 160 2.65 9.04 -9.42
CA GLU A 160 3.67 8.70 -8.42
C GLU A 160 3.33 9.23 -7.03
N LEU A 161 2.84 10.46 -6.92
CA LEU A 161 2.38 11.02 -5.66
C LEU A 161 1.25 10.18 -5.07
N TYR A 162 0.28 9.79 -5.88
CA TYR A 162 -0.81 8.91 -5.46
C TYR A 162 -0.30 7.56 -4.92
N ARG A 163 0.61 6.90 -5.64
CA ARG A 163 1.25 5.67 -5.14
C ARG A 163 2.01 5.91 -3.81
N GLY A 164 2.66 7.05 -3.69
CA GLY A 164 3.40 7.42 -2.48
C GLY A 164 2.53 7.69 -1.25
N THR A 165 1.26 8.06 -1.46
CA THR A 165 0.27 8.17 -0.36
C THR A 165 -0.33 6.82 0.06
N GLY A 166 0.19 5.71 -0.49
CA GLY A 166 -0.34 4.38 -0.22
C GLY A 166 -1.58 4.04 -1.04
N GLY A 167 -2.02 4.93 -1.95
CA GLY A 167 -3.22 4.71 -2.76
C GLY A 167 -4.40 4.23 -1.90
N ASN A 168 -5.16 3.25 -2.38
CA ASN A 168 -6.24 2.59 -1.63
C ASN A 168 -5.78 1.37 -0.82
N GLU A 169 -4.50 1.02 -0.85
CA GLU A 169 -3.98 -0.21 -0.25
C GLU A 169 -4.29 -0.31 1.25
N GLN A 170 -4.02 0.76 1.99
CA GLN A 170 -4.27 0.84 3.43
C GLN A 170 -5.77 0.81 3.77
N ALA A 171 -6.59 1.50 2.97
CA ALA A 171 -8.03 1.53 3.18
C ALA A 171 -8.70 0.16 2.94
N LEU A 172 -8.09 -0.66 2.08
CA LEU A 172 -8.59 -1.97 1.69
C LEU A 172 -7.93 -3.14 2.43
N GLU A 173 -6.97 -2.87 3.32
CA GLU A 173 -6.24 -3.92 4.06
C GLU A 173 -7.20 -4.83 4.85
N HIS A 174 -8.27 -4.28 5.40
CA HIS A 174 -9.29 -5.05 6.11
C HIS A 174 -10.00 -6.10 5.23
N LEU A 175 -10.04 -5.91 3.90
CA LEU A 175 -10.62 -6.88 2.97
C LEU A 175 -9.74 -8.13 2.80
N ASN A 176 -8.48 -8.08 3.21
CA ASN A 176 -7.57 -9.22 3.20
C ASN A 176 -7.66 -10.08 4.48
N SER A 177 -8.55 -9.72 5.42
CA SER A 177 -8.76 -10.52 6.62
C SER A 177 -9.35 -11.88 6.30
N PRO A 178 -8.79 -12.99 6.83
CA PRO A 178 -9.36 -14.32 6.66
C PRO A 178 -10.74 -14.49 7.33
N ASP A 179 -11.07 -13.60 8.28
CA ASP A 179 -12.34 -13.61 9.00
C ASP A 179 -13.42 -12.73 8.34
N LEU A 180 -13.12 -12.14 7.17
CA LEU A 180 -14.07 -11.30 6.46
C LEU A 180 -15.21 -12.12 5.86
N ASP A 181 -16.44 -11.85 6.29
CA ASP A 181 -17.65 -12.30 5.58
C ASP A 181 -17.85 -11.40 4.34
N PHE A 182 -17.20 -11.76 3.23
CA PHE A 182 -17.26 -10.98 2.00
C PHE A 182 -18.69 -10.86 1.44
N PRO A 183 -19.53 -11.92 1.42
CA PRO A 183 -20.94 -11.81 1.06
C PRO A 183 -21.72 -10.78 1.90
N ALA A 184 -21.47 -10.68 3.19
CA ALA A 184 -22.10 -9.66 4.04
C ALA A 184 -21.59 -8.23 3.77
N ALA A 185 -20.40 -8.08 3.20
CA ALA A 185 -19.84 -6.80 2.80
C ALA A 185 -20.37 -6.31 1.43
N LEU A 186 -20.80 -7.21 0.53
CA LEU A 186 -21.21 -6.91 -0.85
C LEU A 186 -22.20 -5.74 -1.00
N PRO A 187 -23.26 -5.58 -0.19
CA PRO A 187 -24.19 -4.46 -0.38
C PRO A 187 -23.53 -3.09 -0.30
N ARG A 188 -22.52 -2.95 0.57
CA ARG A 188 -21.76 -1.70 0.72
C ARG A 188 -20.76 -1.50 -0.42
N LEU A 189 -20.14 -2.59 -0.87
CA LEU A 189 -19.22 -2.55 -2.01
C LEU A 189 -19.99 -2.19 -3.28
N THR A 190 -21.24 -2.66 -3.44
CA THR A 190 -22.11 -2.29 -4.57
C THR A 190 -22.47 -0.80 -4.57
N GLU A 191 -22.63 -0.18 -3.41
CA GLU A 191 -22.85 1.27 -3.31
C GLU A 191 -21.63 2.06 -3.81
N ILE A 192 -20.44 1.62 -3.44
CA ILE A 192 -19.17 2.19 -3.94
C ILE A 192 -19.02 1.91 -5.44
N ASP A 193 -19.43 0.76 -5.93
CA ASP A 193 -19.38 0.39 -7.35
C ASP A 193 -20.17 1.37 -8.23
N ALA A 194 -21.35 1.76 -7.80
CA ALA A 194 -22.14 2.76 -8.51
C ALA A 194 -21.42 4.12 -8.64
N ALA A 195 -20.67 4.50 -7.59
CA ALA A 195 -19.87 5.73 -7.64
C ALA A 195 -18.66 5.61 -8.59
N HIS A 196 -18.02 4.44 -8.65
CA HIS A 196 -16.94 4.17 -9.61
C HIS A 196 -17.43 4.11 -11.06
N ALA A 197 -18.63 3.55 -11.29
CA ALA A 197 -19.24 3.55 -12.62
C ALA A 197 -19.37 4.98 -13.16
N ALA A 198 -19.78 5.94 -12.32
CA ALA A 198 -19.88 7.34 -12.70
C ALA A 198 -18.53 7.96 -13.12
N ILE A 199 -17.40 7.50 -12.53
CA ILE A 199 -16.05 7.93 -12.99
C ILE A 199 -15.80 7.40 -14.39
N VAL A 200 -16.04 6.11 -14.64
CA VAL A 200 -15.83 5.48 -15.97
C VAL A 200 -16.68 6.15 -17.03
N ASP A 201 -17.96 6.40 -16.73
CA ASP A 201 -18.89 7.06 -17.65
C ASP A 201 -18.41 8.47 -18.02
N ALA A 202 -18.01 9.26 -17.03
CA ALA A 202 -17.55 10.63 -17.24
C ALA A 202 -16.20 10.67 -18.02
N VAL A 203 -15.25 9.76 -17.71
CA VAL A 203 -13.99 9.66 -18.46
C VAL A 203 -14.26 9.22 -19.89
N THR A 204 -15.19 8.29 -20.10
CA THR A 204 -15.57 7.82 -21.44
C THR A 204 -16.25 8.91 -22.25
N ALA A 205 -17.13 9.69 -21.62
CA ALA A 205 -17.79 10.85 -22.24
C ALA A 205 -16.81 12.03 -22.52
N GLY A 206 -15.65 12.04 -21.89
CA GLY A 206 -14.71 13.16 -21.97
C GLY A 206 -15.18 14.39 -21.20
N ASP A 207 -15.94 14.19 -20.11
CA ASP A 207 -16.45 15.26 -19.24
C ASP A 207 -15.55 15.39 -18.00
N PRO A 208 -14.67 16.41 -17.96
CA PRO A 208 -13.70 16.55 -16.89
C PRO A 208 -14.33 16.95 -15.53
N ASP A 209 -15.40 17.75 -15.57
CA ASP A 209 -16.03 18.21 -14.34
C ASP A 209 -16.86 17.08 -13.71
N ALA A 210 -17.60 16.34 -14.51
CA ALA A 210 -18.31 15.15 -14.04
C ALA A 210 -17.37 14.08 -13.49
N ALA A 211 -16.20 13.87 -14.13
CA ALA A 211 -15.19 12.92 -13.67
C ALA A 211 -14.59 13.33 -12.32
N ALA A 212 -14.26 14.62 -12.15
CA ALA A 212 -13.77 15.17 -10.87
C ALA A 212 -14.81 15.00 -9.74
N ASP A 213 -16.06 15.36 -10.00
CA ASP A 213 -17.15 15.25 -9.03
C ASP A 213 -17.45 13.78 -8.67
N ALA A 214 -17.39 12.88 -9.64
CA ALA A 214 -17.57 11.44 -9.39
C ALA A 214 -16.45 10.88 -8.51
N ALA A 215 -15.19 11.21 -8.77
CA ALA A 215 -14.05 10.80 -7.95
C ALA A 215 -14.16 11.35 -6.52
N GLU A 216 -14.55 12.62 -6.35
CA GLU A 216 -14.76 13.22 -5.03
C GLU A 216 -15.87 12.50 -4.25
N ARG A 217 -17.00 12.20 -4.90
CA ARG A 217 -18.09 11.43 -4.27
C ARG A 217 -17.66 10.03 -3.85
N THR A 218 -16.89 9.34 -4.71
CA THR A 218 -16.36 8.01 -4.43
C THR A 218 -15.47 8.01 -3.20
N ALA A 219 -14.52 8.94 -3.12
CA ALA A 219 -13.60 9.04 -1.98
C ALA A 219 -14.32 9.39 -0.67
N ARG A 220 -15.31 10.29 -0.71
CA ARG A 220 -16.15 10.62 0.46
C ARG A 220 -16.94 9.42 0.95
N LEU A 221 -17.57 8.67 0.03
CA LEU A 221 -18.33 7.47 0.37
C LEU A 221 -17.46 6.39 0.98
N ALA A 222 -16.27 6.15 0.43
CA ALA A 222 -15.30 5.21 0.98
C ALA A 222 -14.88 5.60 2.41
N HIS A 223 -14.64 6.88 2.67
CA HIS A 223 -14.31 7.39 4.01
C HIS A 223 -15.47 7.18 5.01
N GLU A 224 -16.70 7.52 4.64
CA GLU A 224 -17.88 7.32 5.49
C GLU A 224 -18.10 5.83 5.83
N ILE A 225 -17.83 4.94 4.89
CA ILE A 225 -17.94 3.48 5.10
C ILE A 225 -16.86 3.00 6.07
N ALA A 226 -15.63 3.49 5.92
CA ALA A 226 -14.53 3.16 6.82
C ALA A 226 -14.80 3.64 8.25
N ASP A 227 -15.29 4.88 8.43
CA ASP A 227 -15.64 5.45 9.74
C ASP A 227 -16.75 4.65 10.43
N ARG A 228 -17.79 4.27 9.68
CA ARG A 228 -18.90 3.45 10.21
C ARG A 228 -18.41 2.04 10.61
N ALA A 229 -17.44 1.47 9.90
CA ALA A 229 -16.85 0.18 10.24
C ALA A 229 -16.01 0.29 11.53
N ALA A 230 -15.18 1.32 11.65
CA ALA A 230 -14.38 1.58 12.84
C ALA A 230 -15.25 1.81 14.10
N ALA A 231 -16.32 2.60 13.98
CA ALA A 231 -17.27 2.86 15.07
C ALA A 231 -17.97 1.58 15.58
N ARG A 232 -18.26 0.62 14.69
CA ARG A 232 -18.86 -0.68 15.06
C ARG A 232 -17.87 -1.60 15.76
N ALA A 233 -16.61 -1.60 15.34
CA ALA A 233 -15.55 -2.39 15.98
C ALA A 233 -15.33 -1.95 17.43
N VAL A 234 -15.41 -0.66 17.72
CA VAL A 234 -15.28 -0.10 19.08
C VAL A 234 -16.54 -0.34 19.93
N GLY A 235 -17.72 -0.46 19.31
CA GLY A 235 -19.00 -0.64 20.00
C GLY A 235 -19.40 -2.10 20.29
N SER A 236 -18.66 -3.11 19.83
CA SER A 236 -18.91 -4.52 20.18
C SER A 236 -18.29 -4.82 21.54
N PRO A 237 -19.11 -5.07 22.61
CA PRO A 237 -18.56 -5.52 23.89
C PRO A 237 -17.96 -6.92 23.65
N VAL A 238 -16.67 -7.06 23.94
CA VAL A 238 -16.04 -8.37 24.11
C VAL A 238 -16.86 -9.10 25.21
N ALA A 239 -17.58 -10.13 24.83
CA ALA A 239 -18.21 -11.01 25.81
C ALA A 239 -17.09 -11.70 26.58
N VAL A 240 -16.74 -11.13 27.72
CA VAL A 240 -15.94 -11.82 28.72
C VAL A 240 -16.83 -12.94 29.24
N GLU A 241 -16.60 -14.16 28.75
CA GLU A 241 -17.13 -15.35 29.41
C GLU A 241 -16.64 -15.33 30.86
N ALA A 242 -17.55 -14.95 31.74
CA ALA A 242 -17.37 -15.14 33.17
C ALA A 242 -17.38 -16.67 33.44
N GLY A 243 -16.20 -17.26 33.42
CA GLY A 243 -16.01 -18.63 33.90
C GLY A 243 -16.51 -18.71 35.32
N ALA A 244 -17.61 -19.41 35.50
CA ALA A 244 -18.17 -19.73 36.81
C ALA A 244 -17.12 -20.51 37.62
N ILE A 245 -16.49 -19.82 38.56
CA ILE A 245 -15.72 -20.46 39.61
C ILE A 245 -16.75 -21.07 40.59
N GLY A 246 -16.96 -22.40 40.46
CA GLY A 246 -17.76 -23.17 41.38
C GLY A 246 -17.17 -23.10 42.78
N THR A 247 -17.86 -22.45 43.69
CA THR A 247 -17.62 -22.56 45.14
C THR A 247 -18.07 -23.91 45.63
N GLY A 248 -17.13 -24.85 45.72
CA GLY A 248 -17.28 -26.09 46.48
C GLY A 248 -16.73 -25.88 47.86
N VAL A 249 -17.58 -25.50 48.82
CA VAL A 249 -17.29 -25.60 50.26
C VAL A 249 -17.54 -27.05 50.66
N THR A 250 -16.51 -27.79 51.05
CA THR A 250 -16.66 -28.97 51.92
C THR A 250 -15.86 -28.71 53.17
N ASP A 251 -16.63 -28.50 54.23
CA ASP A 251 -16.27 -28.54 55.62
C ASP A 251 -15.86 -29.98 56.05
N THR A 252 -14.67 -30.17 56.63
CA THR A 252 -14.37 -31.25 57.57
C THR A 252 -13.11 -30.92 58.42
N GLY A 253 -13.34 -30.67 59.72
CA GLY A 253 -12.65 -31.37 60.83
C GLY A 253 -11.24 -30.92 61.19
N VAL A 254 -11.16 -30.11 62.22
CA VAL A 254 -10.02 -30.01 63.14
C VAL A 254 -9.83 -31.37 63.89
N PRO A 255 -8.61 -31.81 64.15
CA PRO A 255 -8.17 -31.72 65.57
C PRO A 255 -6.75 -31.13 65.76
N ASP A 256 -6.71 -30.44 66.84
CA ASP A 256 -5.68 -29.98 67.73
C ASP A 256 -4.69 -31.08 68.11
N ASP A 257 -3.44 -30.75 68.24
CA ASP A 257 -2.40 -31.23 69.23
C ASP A 257 -1.05 -30.71 68.70
N GLY A 258 -0.38 -29.83 69.40
CA GLY A 258 0.35 -30.12 70.57
C GLY A 258 1.85 -30.07 70.30
N ASP A 259 2.46 -28.95 70.68
CA ASP A 259 3.67 -28.91 71.51
C ASP A 259 5.08 -29.20 70.90
N THR A 260 5.96 -28.37 71.45
CA THR A 260 7.44 -28.46 71.66
C THR A 260 8.34 -27.99 70.50
N ALA A 261 8.89 -26.85 70.75
CA ALA A 261 10.23 -26.50 71.27
C ALA A 261 11.44 -27.16 70.59
N ASP A 262 12.30 -26.31 70.30
CA ASP A 262 13.76 -26.32 70.59
C ASP A 262 14.70 -26.27 69.39
N ASP A 263 15.40 -25.19 69.36
CA ASP A 263 16.83 -24.89 69.48
C ASP A 263 17.83 -25.39 68.39
N ARG A 264 18.62 -24.41 68.00
CA ARG A 264 20.04 -24.46 67.52
C ARG A 264 20.35 -25.10 66.12
N ASP A 265 20.94 -24.41 65.28
CA ASP A 265 22.28 -23.79 65.11
C ASP A 265 22.31 -22.90 63.85
#